data_f618ac08abd88d82a6c88a569ea95bfb
#
_entry.id   f618ac08abd88d82a6c88a569ea95bfb
#
_cell.length_a   1.000
_cell.length_b   1.000
_cell.length_c   1.000
_cell.angle_alpha   90.00
_cell.angle_beta   90.00
_cell.angle_gamma   90.00
#
_symmetry.space_group_name_H-M   'P 1'
#
loop_
_entity.id
_entity.type
_entity.pdbx_description
1 polymer ?
#
loop_
_entity_poly.entity_id
_entity_poly.type
_entity_poly.pdbx_seq_one_letter_code
_entity_poly.pdbx_strand_id
1 'polypeptide(L)'
;AAALQRLREVFDIEELPPDVLPHKKPPQFMVDLFNKVADANGITRAPGLLEGDVVRSFEDRVRVDQYHFYFDISAMEKGEQMLKAEFRVFKLKRTHAFRRSDVKHFCRVEVYELLESGSKPQKKHLIASRLLSLYTEGWEVFNVTQTVSKWVANSNSNHGFLITTTHVFNSRTEHNLVKFAKSQGVLQDSRNALLVLFTNSNKRRSSSFVPSSTSKFTQEHASVSRRPRAASVPSSKSQVTACHRRELYVDFRAIGWSGWIIYPNGYNAFYCRGSCLFPLGESLNATNHATVQSIVHTLKLSQAVSTPCCVPDELKSLNLLYFDDKENVVLKTYKDMVATRCGCH
;
A
#
# COMPACT_ATOMS: atom_id res chain seq x y z
N ALA A 1 -23.58 2.35 -9.79
CA ALA A 1 -22.78 3.55 -9.43
C ALA A 1 -22.47 3.60 -7.93
N ALA A 2 -23.47 3.56 -7.03
CA ALA A 2 -23.27 3.69 -5.57
C ALA A 2 -22.37 2.60 -4.95
N ALA A 3 -22.48 1.33 -5.40
CA ALA A 3 -21.67 0.23 -4.88
C ALA A 3 -20.16 0.39 -5.20
N LEU A 4 -19.83 0.83 -6.42
CA LEU A 4 -18.43 1.09 -6.80
C LEU A 4 -17.86 2.31 -6.06
N GLN A 5 -18.69 3.30 -5.74
CA GLN A 5 -18.26 4.43 -4.92
C GLN A 5 -17.92 3.98 -3.50
N ARG A 6 -18.74 3.11 -2.89
CA ARG A 6 -18.44 2.52 -1.58
C ARG A 6 -17.15 1.69 -1.61
N LEU A 7 -16.90 0.95 -2.70
CA LEU A 7 -15.66 0.20 -2.85
C LEU A 7 -14.42 1.12 -2.90
N ARG A 8 -14.51 2.28 -3.59
CA ARG A 8 -13.45 3.29 -3.55
C ARG A 8 -13.19 3.81 -2.13
N GLU A 9 -14.25 4.08 -1.35
CA GLU A 9 -14.11 4.51 0.04
C GLU A 9 -13.38 3.47 0.90
N VAL A 10 -13.66 2.16 0.70
CA VAL A 10 -12.97 1.07 1.41
C VAL A 10 -11.48 1.03 1.07
N PHE A 11 -11.14 1.25 -0.21
CA PHE A 11 -9.75 1.29 -0.68
C PHE A 11 -9.13 2.68 -0.57
N ASP A 12 -9.85 3.65 -0.03
CA ASP A 12 -9.35 5.00 0.19
C ASP A 12 -8.86 5.68 -1.10
N ILE A 13 -9.64 5.55 -2.15
CA ILE A 13 -9.36 6.09 -3.48
C ILE A 13 -10.34 7.24 -3.73
N GLU A 14 -9.87 8.47 -3.61
CA GLU A 14 -10.69 9.66 -3.84
C GLU A 14 -10.96 9.84 -5.33
N GLU A 15 -9.92 9.82 -6.15
CA GLU A 15 -9.99 9.87 -7.61
C GLU A 15 -9.37 8.61 -8.21
N LEU A 16 -9.95 8.10 -9.30
CA LEU A 16 -9.38 6.95 -9.99
C LEU A 16 -8.10 7.39 -10.69
N PRO A 17 -6.98 6.70 -10.43
CA PRO A 17 -5.75 6.94 -11.16
C PRO A 17 -5.95 6.74 -12.67
N PRO A 18 -5.15 7.41 -13.51
CA PRO A 18 -5.18 7.17 -14.94
C PRO A 18 -4.72 5.76 -15.29
N ASP A 19 -5.10 5.26 -16.45
CA ASP A 19 -4.58 4.01 -16.98
C ASP A 19 -3.12 4.18 -17.40
N VAL A 20 -2.22 3.72 -16.55
CA VAL A 20 -0.76 3.87 -16.72
C VAL A 20 -0.15 2.60 -17.29
N LEU A 21 -0.68 1.43 -16.93
CA LEU A 21 -0.24 0.14 -17.45
C LEU A 21 -0.80 -0.10 -18.87
N PRO A 22 -0.03 -0.70 -19.79
CA PRO A 22 1.32 -1.25 -19.63
C PRO A 22 2.47 -0.27 -19.92
N HIS A 23 2.21 1.02 -20.13
CA HIS A 23 3.18 2.01 -20.64
C HIS A 23 4.28 2.38 -19.63
N LYS A 24 3.98 2.28 -18.34
CA LYS A 24 4.92 2.59 -17.26
C LYS A 24 5.22 1.36 -16.42
N LYS A 25 6.50 1.15 -16.12
CA LYS A 25 6.95 0.07 -15.23
C LYS A 25 7.18 0.62 -13.82
N PRO A 26 6.75 -0.09 -12.78
CA PRO A 26 7.05 0.30 -11.41
C PRO A 26 8.56 0.16 -11.13
N PRO A 27 9.13 0.98 -10.24
CA PRO A 27 10.49 0.78 -9.75
C PRO A 27 10.67 -0.62 -9.15
N GLN A 28 11.77 -1.29 -9.51
CA GLN A 28 12.03 -2.67 -9.06
C GLN A 28 12.04 -2.78 -7.52
N PHE A 29 12.56 -1.76 -6.83
CA PHE A 29 12.52 -1.70 -5.38
C PHE A 29 11.11 -1.86 -4.80
N MET A 30 10.10 -1.22 -5.40
CA MET A 30 8.71 -1.29 -4.92
C MET A 30 8.10 -2.67 -5.17
N VAL A 31 8.45 -3.31 -6.28
CA VAL A 31 8.04 -4.70 -6.59
C VAL A 31 8.68 -5.67 -5.60
N ASP A 32 9.98 -5.52 -5.33
CA ASP A 32 10.71 -6.37 -4.38
C ASP A 32 10.15 -6.19 -2.96
N LEU A 33 9.82 -4.97 -2.57
CA LEU A 33 9.19 -4.68 -1.29
C LEU A 33 7.82 -5.35 -1.17
N PHE A 34 6.98 -5.26 -2.21
CA PHE A 34 5.69 -5.96 -2.24
C PHE A 34 5.88 -7.47 -2.07
N ASN A 35 6.77 -8.11 -2.83
CA ASN A 35 7.05 -9.54 -2.76
C ASN A 35 7.60 -9.97 -1.39
N LYS A 36 8.26 -9.07 -0.67
CA LYS A 36 8.75 -9.31 0.68
C LYS A 36 7.62 -9.32 1.71
N VAL A 37 6.67 -8.40 1.62
CA VAL A 37 5.63 -8.19 2.64
C VAL A 37 4.33 -8.95 2.37
N ALA A 38 4.06 -9.30 1.11
CA ALA A 38 2.84 -9.97 0.68
C ALA A 38 3.12 -11.27 -0.10
N ASP A 39 2.12 -12.13 -0.19
CA ASP A 39 2.11 -13.26 -1.11
C ASP A 39 1.60 -12.82 -2.51
N ALA A 40 1.51 -13.77 -3.44
CA ALA A 40 1.04 -13.51 -4.80
C ALA A 40 -0.40 -12.96 -4.88
N ASN A 41 -1.21 -13.18 -3.85
CA ASN A 41 -2.58 -12.69 -3.72
C ASN A 41 -2.67 -11.38 -2.95
N GLY A 42 -1.54 -10.77 -2.59
CA GLY A 42 -1.47 -9.54 -1.82
C GLY A 42 -1.71 -9.72 -0.31
N ILE A 43 -1.91 -10.94 0.18
CA ILE A 43 -2.15 -11.19 1.60
C ILE A 43 -0.85 -10.96 2.38
N THR A 44 -0.93 -10.18 3.45
CA THR A 44 0.24 -9.86 4.30
C THR A 44 0.84 -11.14 4.90
N ARG A 45 2.14 -11.37 4.64
CA ARG A 45 2.88 -12.54 5.15
C ARG A 45 3.08 -12.47 6.65
N ALA A 46 3.59 -11.32 7.14
CA ALA A 46 3.78 -11.09 8.55
C ALA A 46 3.51 -9.61 8.89
N PRO A 47 2.72 -9.34 9.95
CA PRO A 47 2.56 -7.99 10.47
C PRO A 47 3.92 -7.41 10.90
N GLY A 48 4.17 -6.13 10.59
CA GLY A 48 5.39 -5.44 11.02
C GLY A 48 6.61 -5.59 10.10
N LEU A 49 6.51 -6.34 8.98
CA LEU A 49 7.57 -6.36 7.95
C LEU A 49 7.71 -5.03 7.21
N LEU A 50 6.65 -4.25 7.14
CA LEU A 50 6.61 -2.94 6.53
C LEU A 50 6.66 -1.88 7.64
N GLU A 51 7.58 -0.91 7.52
CA GLU A 51 7.53 0.29 8.36
C GLU A 51 6.35 1.16 7.92
N GLY A 52 5.33 1.28 8.76
CA GLY A 52 4.09 1.97 8.43
C GLY A 52 3.10 1.13 7.63
N ASP A 53 2.03 1.76 7.19
CA ASP A 53 0.98 1.14 6.39
C ASP A 53 0.93 1.64 4.93
N VAL A 54 1.72 2.69 4.61
CA VAL A 54 1.85 3.26 3.26
C VAL A 54 3.32 3.50 2.93
N VAL A 55 3.76 3.03 1.76
CA VAL A 55 5.06 3.37 1.18
C VAL A 55 4.85 3.97 -0.19
N ARG A 56 5.37 5.18 -0.42
CA ARG A 56 5.34 5.85 -1.73
C ARG A 56 6.74 6.03 -2.29
N SER A 57 6.89 5.82 -3.60
CA SER A 57 8.12 6.13 -4.32
C SER A 57 7.88 7.25 -5.33
N PHE A 58 8.73 8.25 -5.29
CA PHE A 58 8.76 9.38 -6.20
C PHE A 58 10.01 9.28 -7.07
N GLU A 59 9.85 9.48 -8.36
CA GLU A 59 10.97 9.49 -9.32
C GLU A 59 11.58 10.88 -9.43
N ASP A 60 12.89 10.94 -9.69
CA ASP A 60 13.62 12.19 -9.97
C ASP A 60 13.06 12.90 -11.19
N ARG A 61 12.74 14.18 -11.05
CA ARG A 61 12.24 15.05 -12.14
C ARG A 61 13.34 15.79 -12.89
N VAL A 62 14.56 15.87 -12.34
CA VAL A 62 15.70 16.57 -12.97
C VAL A 62 16.42 15.64 -13.93
N ARG A 63 16.46 15.98 -15.22
CA ARG A 63 17.06 15.14 -16.26
C ARG A 63 18.40 15.65 -16.78
N VAL A 64 18.64 16.94 -16.67
CA VAL A 64 19.81 17.60 -17.29
C VAL A 64 21.02 17.63 -16.36
N ASP A 65 20.82 17.92 -15.09
CA ASP A 65 21.90 18.00 -14.09
C ASP A 65 22.14 16.63 -13.44
N GLN A 66 23.38 16.14 -13.56
CA GLN A 66 23.79 14.81 -13.07
C GLN A 66 23.78 14.68 -11.54
N TYR A 67 23.87 15.80 -10.82
CA TYR A 67 24.04 15.83 -9.36
C TYR A 67 22.92 16.53 -8.62
N HIS A 68 22.00 17.18 -9.31
CA HIS A 68 20.79 17.77 -8.75
C HIS A 68 19.61 16.78 -8.92
N PHE A 69 18.84 16.56 -7.84
CA PHE A 69 17.70 15.65 -7.79
C PHE A 69 16.51 16.39 -7.20
N TYR A 70 15.37 16.31 -7.86
CA TYR A 70 14.13 16.93 -7.39
C TYR A 70 12.98 15.93 -7.45
N PHE A 71 12.24 15.85 -6.38
CA PHE A 71 11.10 14.94 -6.21
C PHE A 71 9.84 15.75 -5.90
N ASP A 72 8.82 15.56 -6.71
CA ASP A 72 7.51 16.16 -6.47
C ASP A 72 6.72 15.31 -5.47
N ILE A 73 6.72 15.75 -4.21
CA ILE A 73 6.04 15.06 -3.11
C ILE A 73 4.61 15.57 -2.89
N SER A 74 4.03 16.31 -3.82
CA SER A 74 2.69 16.91 -3.68
C SER A 74 1.55 15.89 -3.65
N ALA A 75 1.83 14.61 -3.94
CA ALA A 75 0.89 13.49 -3.77
C ALA A 75 0.78 12.99 -2.32
N MET A 76 1.53 13.57 -1.37
CA MET A 76 1.40 13.23 0.05
C MET A 76 0.05 13.70 0.59
N GLU A 77 -0.68 12.79 1.24
CA GLU A 77 -1.96 13.12 1.86
C GLU A 77 -1.76 13.96 3.13
N LYS A 78 -2.64 14.94 3.32
CA LYS A 78 -2.63 15.75 4.54
C LYS A 78 -2.97 14.86 5.74
N GLY A 79 -2.05 14.82 6.71
CA GLY A 79 -2.26 14.07 7.94
C GLY A 79 -1.57 12.71 7.99
N GLU A 80 -0.87 12.27 6.95
CA GLU A 80 0.01 11.10 7.04
C GLU A 80 1.19 11.40 7.98
N GLN A 81 1.45 10.46 8.88
CA GLN A 81 2.60 10.54 9.78
C GLN A 81 3.84 10.00 9.10
N MET A 82 4.83 10.86 8.84
CA MET A 82 6.14 10.44 8.34
C MET A 82 6.87 9.60 9.37
N LEU A 83 7.28 8.38 9.00
CA LEU A 83 8.14 7.51 9.80
C LEU A 83 9.58 7.57 9.32
N LYS A 84 9.76 7.49 7.99
CA LYS A 84 11.08 7.42 7.36
C LYS A 84 11.03 7.94 5.93
N ALA A 85 12.10 8.58 5.50
CA ALA A 85 12.33 8.94 4.11
C ALA A 85 13.74 8.51 3.68
N GLU A 86 13.82 7.84 2.53
CA GLU A 86 15.06 7.33 1.93
C GLU A 86 15.28 7.94 0.56
N PHE A 87 16.41 8.63 0.40
CA PHE A 87 16.91 9.04 -0.90
C PHE A 87 17.80 7.92 -1.45
N ARG A 88 17.40 7.32 -2.56
CA ARG A 88 18.04 6.16 -3.17
C ARG A 88 18.58 6.53 -4.52
N VAL A 89 19.90 6.35 -4.73
CA VAL A 89 20.60 6.63 -5.99
C VAL A 89 21.45 5.45 -6.39
N PHE A 90 21.50 5.13 -7.66
CA PHE A 90 22.35 4.07 -8.18
C PHE A 90 23.67 4.67 -8.64
N LYS A 91 24.75 4.34 -7.94
CA LYS A 91 26.12 4.75 -8.27
C LYS A 91 26.66 3.86 -9.39
N LEU A 92 27.16 4.49 -10.45
CA LEU A 92 27.83 3.79 -11.53
C LEU A 92 29.32 3.61 -11.21
N LYS A 93 29.88 2.49 -11.66
CA LYS A 93 31.32 2.28 -11.53
C LYS A 93 32.08 3.17 -12.52
N ARG A 94 33.25 3.61 -12.15
CA ARG A 94 34.16 4.35 -13.06
C ARG A 94 34.82 3.37 -14.03
N THR A 95 34.72 3.65 -15.32
CA THR A 95 35.21 2.75 -16.40
C THR A 95 36.59 3.06 -16.90
N HIS A 96 37.18 4.21 -16.54
CA HIS A 96 38.48 4.59 -17.05
C HIS A 96 39.64 4.02 -16.24
N ALA A 97 40.53 3.29 -16.91
CA ALA A 97 41.76 2.79 -16.35
C ALA A 97 42.66 3.96 -15.95
N PHE A 98 43.11 3.98 -14.72
CA PHE A 98 44.06 4.96 -14.21
C PHE A 98 45.45 4.68 -14.70
N ARG A 99 46.22 5.76 -14.98
CA ARG A 99 47.68 5.69 -14.96
C ARG A 99 48.12 5.24 -13.57
N ARG A 100 49.10 4.34 -13.51
CA ARG A 100 49.59 3.61 -12.33
C ARG A 100 49.94 4.44 -11.08
N SER A 101 49.87 5.78 -11.12
CA SER A 101 50.30 6.68 -10.04
C SER A 101 49.20 7.18 -9.10
N ASP A 102 47.90 6.99 -9.44
CA ASP A 102 46.79 7.53 -8.62
C ASP A 102 46.08 6.43 -7.89
N VAL A 103 46.64 6.00 -6.76
CA VAL A 103 46.06 4.98 -5.82
C VAL A 103 44.92 5.59 -4.99
N LYS A 104 43.92 6.16 -5.63
CA LYS A 104 42.76 6.70 -4.94
C LYS A 104 41.57 5.79 -5.22
N HIS A 105 41.22 4.96 -4.24
CA HIS A 105 40.13 3.98 -4.35
C HIS A 105 38.79 4.51 -3.86
N PHE A 106 38.79 5.61 -3.11
CA PHE A 106 37.62 6.15 -2.43
C PHE A 106 37.41 7.63 -2.72
N CYS A 107 36.15 8.03 -2.79
CA CYS A 107 35.72 9.42 -2.77
C CYS A 107 34.75 9.66 -1.61
N ARG A 108 34.72 10.89 -1.13
CA ARG A 108 33.68 11.36 -0.22
C ARG A 108 32.49 11.82 -1.05
N VAL A 109 31.35 11.25 -0.80
CA VAL A 109 30.07 11.66 -1.39
C VAL A 109 29.25 12.35 -0.31
N GLU A 110 28.81 13.56 -0.59
CA GLU A 110 28.03 14.39 0.33
C GLU A 110 26.69 14.73 -0.29
N VAL A 111 25.61 14.54 0.47
CA VAL A 111 24.24 14.86 0.08
C VAL A 111 23.82 16.12 0.82
N TYR A 112 23.37 17.12 0.08
CA TYR A 112 22.92 18.40 0.59
C TYR A 112 21.44 18.64 0.26
N GLU A 113 20.72 19.25 1.18
CA GLU A 113 19.45 19.94 0.95
C GLU A 113 19.74 21.29 0.29
N LEU A 114 19.05 21.61 -0.79
CA LEU A 114 19.08 22.93 -1.39
C LEU A 114 18.06 23.84 -0.66
N LEU A 115 18.52 25.03 -0.24
CA LEU A 115 17.70 25.96 0.54
C LEU A 115 17.04 27.05 -0.32
N GLU A 116 17.61 27.32 -1.50
CA GLU A 116 17.09 28.31 -2.45
C GLU A 116 17.31 27.83 -3.88
N SER A 117 16.40 28.21 -4.79
CA SER A 117 16.52 27.96 -6.20
C SER A 117 17.28 29.11 -6.89
N GLY A 118 18.33 28.79 -7.65
CA GLY A 118 19.00 29.74 -8.57
C GLY A 118 19.97 30.74 -7.94
N SER A 119 20.21 30.73 -6.62
CA SER A 119 21.21 31.62 -5.99
C SER A 119 22.65 31.18 -6.27
N LYS A 120 23.56 32.14 -6.51
CA LYS A 120 25.00 31.88 -6.59
C LYS A 120 25.70 32.79 -5.55
N PRO A 121 26.42 32.24 -4.57
CA PRO A 121 26.62 30.82 -4.30
C PRO A 121 25.35 30.13 -3.80
N GLN A 122 25.21 28.85 -4.15
CA GLN A 122 24.04 28.05 -3.83
C GLN A 122 24.00 27.77 -2.32
N LYS A 123 22.94 28.24 -1.64
CA LYS A 123 22.74 27.95 -0.22
C LYS A 123 22.30 26.51 -0.05
N LYS A 124 23.04 25.73 0.73
CA LYS A 124 22.82 24.30 0.93
C LYS A 124 23.14 23.88 2.35
N HIS A 125 22.45 22.83 2.83
CA HIS A 125 22.64 22.23 4.14
C HIS A 125 23.07 20.77 3.98
N LEU A 126 24.16 20.36 4.65
CA LEU A 126 24.67 18.98 4.61
C LEU A 126 23.73 18.05 5.37
N ILE A 127 23.27 16.99 4.69
CA ILE A 127 22.43 15.93 5.28
C ILE A 127 23.29 14.70 5.64
N ALA A 128 24.11 14.25 4.70
CA ALA A 128 24.90 13.03 4.87
C ALA A 128 26.22 13.11 4.13
N SER A 129 27.25 12.44 4.68
CA SER A 129 28.57 12.28 4.08
C SER A 129 29.02 10.83 4.21
N ARG A 130 29.47 10.21 3.12
CA ARG A 130 29.98 8.83 3.08
C ARG A 130 31.21 8.68 2.22
N LEU A 131 32.08 7.73 2.60
CA LEU A 131 33.16 7.28 1.76
C LEU A 131 32.66 6.13 0.88
N LEU A 132 32.76 6.30 -0.44
CA LEU A 132 32.35 5.29 -1.41
C LEU A 132 33.51 4.89 -2.30
N SER A 133 33.58 3.60 -2.67
CA SER A 133 34.56 3.11 -3.64
C SER A 133 34.25 3.65 -5.03
N LEU A 134 35.29 4.04 -5.76
CA LEU A 134 35.17 4.50 -7.15
C LEU A 134 34.86 3.34 -8.13
N TYR A 135 35.19 2.10 -7.76
CA TYR A 135 35.19 0.94 -8.66
C TYR A 135 34.02 -0.02 -8.46
N THR A 136 33.19 0.22 -7.46
CA THR A 136 31.95 -0.54 -7.25
C THR A 136 30.76 0.19 -7.81
N GLU A 137 29.75 -0.53 -8.26
CA GLU A 137 28.43 0.01 -8.58
C GLU A 137 27.38 -0.54 -7.65
N GLY A 138 26.27 0.17 -7.50
CA GLY A 138 25.16 -0.27 -6.67
C GLY A 138 24.34 0.87 -6.11
N TRP A 139 23.29 0.46 -5.42
CA TRP A 139 22.39 1.39 -4.73
C TRP A 139 23.03 1.96 -3.47
N GLU A 140 22.97 3.27 -3.37
CA GLU A 140 23.30 4.04 -2.17
C GLU A 140 22.00 4.63 -1.58
N VAL A 141 21.80 4.43 -0.28
CA VAL A 141 20.58 4.84 0.42
C VAL A 141 20.94 5.83 1.52
N PHE A 142 20.36 7.02 1.46
CA PHE A 142 20.56 8.08 2.46
C PHE A 142 19.27 8.33 3.21
N ASN A 143 19.37 8.39 4.55
CA ASN A 143 18.24 8.80 5.37
C ASN A 143 18.06 10.31 5.29
N VAL A 144 16.91 10.74 4.79
CA VAL A 144 16.56 12.15 4.59
C VAL A 144 15.29 12.55 5.32
N THR A 145 14.89 11.77 6.33
CA THR A 145 13.61 11.91 7.03
C THR A 145 13.36 13.32 7.55
N GLN A 146 14.36 13.93 8.22
CA GLN A 146 14.20 15.28 8.79
C GLN A 146 13.97 16.34 7.72
N THR A 147 14.72 16.27 6.61
CA THR A 147 14.61 17.20 5.49
C THR A 147 13.23 17.07 4.81
N VAL A 148 12.83 15.84 4.49
CA VAL A 148 11.56 15.61 3.81
C VAL A 148 10.37 15.95 4.71
N SER A 149 10.46 15.71 6.01
CA SER A 149 9.42 16.12 6.96
C SER A 149 9.20 17.65 6.96
N LYS A 150 10.26 18.45 6.81
CA LYS A 150 10.14 19.90 6.63
C LYS A 150 9.44 20.24 5.31
N TRP A 151 9.76 19.54 4.21
CA TRP A 151 9.15 19.78 2.91
C TRP A 151 7.65 19.43 2.90
N VAL A 152 7.25 18.38 3.63
CA VAL A 152 5.83 18.03 3.80
C VAL A 152 5.09 19.11 4.60
N ALA A 153 5.73 19.67 5.62
CA ALA A 153 5.15 20.77 6.41
C ALA A 153 5.07 22.09 5.61
N ASN A 154 6.06 22.36 4.76
CA ASN A 154 6.15 23.56 3.91
C ASN A 154 6.69 23.18 2.52
N SER A 155 5.80 22.96 1.56
CA SER A 155 6.13 22.56 0.20
C SER A 155 7.05 23.55 -0.53
N ASN A 156 7.00 24.84 -0.17
CA ASN A 156 7.85 25.86 -0.77
C ASN A 156 9.33 25.71 -0.38
N SER A 157 9.65 24.93 0.65
CA SER A 157 11.03 24.65 1.05
C SER A 157 11.68 23.50 0.27
N ASN A 158 10.93 22.79 -0.58
CA ASN A 158 11.46 21.72 -1.40
C ASN A 158 12.17 22.27 -2.66
N HIS A 159 13.48 22.40 -2.57
CA HIS A 159 14.34 22.73 -3.72
C HIS A 159 15.17 21.53 -4.20
N GLY A 160 14.97 20.37 -3.61
CA GLY A 160 15.63 19.12 -3.97
C GLY A 160 16.97 18.90 -3.26
N PHE A 161 17.69 17.89 -3.76
CA PHE A 161 18.99 17.48 -3.23
C PHE A 161 20.11 17.77 -4.22
N LEU A 162 21.29 18.09 -3.69
CA LEU A 162 22.53 18.18 -4.45
C LEU A 162 23.50 17.14 -3.91
N ILE A 163 24.13 16.35 -4.79
CA ILE A 163 25.25 15.49 -4.44
C ILE A 163 26.55 16.17 -4.86
N THR A 164 27.54 16.15 -3.99
CA THR A 164 28.91 16.57 -4.33
C THR A 164 29.88 15.42 -4.08
N THR A 165 30.96 15.38 -4.85
CA THR A 165 32.00 14.37 -4.68
C THR A 165 33.35 15.05 -4.49
N THR A 166 34.13 14.60 -3.51
CA THR A 166 35.46 15.14 -3.20
C THR A 166 36.47 14.00 -3.04
N HIS A 167 37.70 14.27 -3.42
CA HIS A 167 38.79 13.35 -3.08
C HIS A 167 39.07 13.35 -1.57
N VAL A 168 39.41 12.20 -1.01
CA VAL A 168 39.69 12.05 0.43
C VAL A 168 40.92 12.86 0.86
N PHE A 169 41.91 13.03 -0.03
CA PHE A 169 43.18 13.67 0.27
C PHE A 169 43.41 15.00 -0.43
N ASN A 170 42.42 15.52 -1.14
CA ASN A 170 42.56 16.78 -1.84
C ASN A 170 41.24 17.54 -1.77
N SER A 171 41.25 18.74 -1.21
CA SER A 171 40.05 19.58 -1.00
C SER A 171 39.50 20.18 -2.33
N ARG A 172 40.02 19.82 -3.47
CA ARG A 172 39.44 20.24 -4.78
C ARG A 172 38.15 19.46 -4.99
N THR A 173 37.05 20.19 -5.09
CA THR A 173 35.74 19.66 -5.43
C THR A 173 35.76 19.27 -6.91
N GLU A 174 36.00 18.01 -7.21
CA GLU A 174 35.84 17.49 -8.57
C GLU A 174 34.42 16.90 -8.66
N HIS A 175 33.57 17.61 -9.41
CA HIS A 175 32.15 17.23 -9.58
C HIS A 175 31.93 15.96 -10.42
N ASN A 176 32.99 15.33 -10.94
CA ASN A 176 32.91 14.20 -11.88
C ASN A 176 33.56 12.90 -11.40
N LEU A 177 33.82 12.74 -10.11
CA LEU A 177 34.50 11.54 -9.59
C LEU A 177 33.65 10.29 -9.72
N VAL A 178 32.35 10.42 -9.50
CA VAL A 178 31.36 9.34 -9.54
C VAL A 178 30.13 9.85 -10.28
N LYS A 179 29.55 9.01 -11.12
CA LYS A 179 28.27 9.27 -11.80
C LYS A 179 27.16 8.46 -11.17
N PHE A 180 25.95 9.01 -11.22
CA PHE A 180 24.74 8.33 -10.80
C PHE A 180 23.85 8.05 -12.01
N ALA A 181 23.13 6.92 -11.99
CA ALA A 181 22.18 6.62 -13.04
C ALA A 181 21.04 7.63 -13.03
N LYS A 182 20.73 8.19 -14.19
CA LYS A 182 19.59 9.07 -14.43
C LYS A 182 18.89 8.67 -15.71
N SER A 183 17.58 8.75 -15.72
CA SER A 183 16.79 8.52 -16.92
C SER A 183 17.10 9.58 -17.96
N GLN A 184 17.51 9.16 -19.14
CA GLN A 184 17.74 10.06 -20.29
C GLN A 184 16.68 9.77 -21.35
N GLY A 185 15.80 10.74 -21.58
CA GLY A 185 14.79 10.66 -22.64
C GLY A 185 13.67 9.65 -22.38
N VAL A 186 13.25 8.93 -23.43
CA VAL A 186 12.11 8.01 -23.42
C VAL A 186 12.42 6.68 -22.71
N LEU A 187 13.69 6.32 -22.59
CA LEU A 187 14.10 5.09 -21.90
C LEU A 187 14.17 5.34 -20.40
N GLN A 188 13.16 4.83 -19.69
CA GLN A 188 13.16 4.80 -18.24
C GLN A 188 14.21 3.79 -17.75
N ASP A 189 15.32 4.27 -17.16
CA ASP A 189 16.30 3.38 -16.54
C ASP A 189 15.72 2.86 -15.21
N SER A 190 15.71 1.54 -15.04
CA SER A 190 15.31 0.89 -13.78
C SER A 190 16.16 1.28 -12.57
N ARG A 191 17.28 1.98 -12.80
CA ARG A 191 18.23 2.49 -11.81
C ARG A 191 18.05 3.98 -11.49
N ASN A 192 16.95 4.58 -11.94
CA ASN A 192 16.64 5.99 -11.66
C ASN A 192 16.62 6.27 -10.16
N ALA A 193 17.01 7.47 -9.77
CA ALA A 193 16.95 7.90 -8.37
C ALA A 193 15.49 7.93 -7.87
N LEU A 194 15.31 7.48 -6.65
CA LEU A 194 14.02 7.40 -5.98
C LEU A 194 14.06 8.11 -4.63
N LEU A 195 12.99 8.81 -4.30
CA LEU A 195 12.66 9.18 -2.94
C LEU A 195 11.56 8.25 -2.45
N VAL A 196 11.84 7.47 -1.40
CA VAL A 196 10.89 6.50 -0.83
C VAL A 196 10.47 6.97 0.53
N LEU A 197 9.17 7.15 0.72
CA LEU A 197 8.57 7.60 1.98
C LEU A 197 7.76 6.49 2.63
N PHE A 198 8.03 6.25 3.90
CA PHE A 198 7.32 5.31 4.77
C PHE A 198 6.46 6.11 5.73
N THR A 199 5.15 5.90 5.69
CA THR A 199 4.19 6.69 6.46
C THR A 199 3.12 5.81 7.11
N ASN A 200 2.47 6.35 8.13
CA ASN A 200 1.21 5.83 8.65
C ASN A 200 0.07 6.71 8.18
N SER A 201 -0.98 6.10 7.64
CA SER A 201 -2.22 6.79 7.36
C SER A 201 -2.90 7.22 8.66
N ASN A 202 -3.27 8.50 8.77
CA ASN A 202 -3.89 9.06 9.98
C ASN A 202 -5.41 8.82 10.05
N LYS A 203 -5.97 7.96 9.19
CA LYS A 203 -7.39 7.66 9.26
C LYS A 203 -7.68 6.90 10.55
N ARG A 204 -8.02 7.67 11.61
CA ARG A 204 -8.79 7.14 12.72
C ARG A 204 -9.95 6.38 12.10
N ARG A 205 -10.03 5.06 12.36
CA ARG A 205 -11.26 4.33 12.12
C ARG A 205 -12.39 5.19 12.67
N SER A 206 -13.17 5.82 11.83
CA SER A 206 -14.49 6.24 12.22
C SER A 206 -15.32 4.95 12.32
N SER A 207 -15.09 4.19 13.39
CA SER A 207 -15.95 3.12 13.84
C SER A 207 -17.15 3.74 14.57
N SER A 208 -17.77 4.72 13.95
CA SER A 208 -19.11 5.15 14.27
C SER A 208 -19.98 4.84 13.07
N PHE A 209 -20.19 3.54 12.86
CA PHE A 209 -21.36 3.09 12.14
C PHE A 209 -22.57 3.43 13.02
N VAL A 210 -23.02 4.66 12.97
CA VAL A 210 -24.36 5.01 13.35
C VAL A 210 -25.21 4.64 12.13
N PRO A 211 -26.01 3.56 12.19
CA PRO A 211 -26.95 3.30 11.11
C PRO A 211 -27.97 4.44 11.18
N SER A 212 -27.91 5.32 10.20
CA SER A 212 -28.98 6.29 9.96
C SER A 212 -30.20 5.51 9.47
N SER A 213 -30.90 4.91 10.43
CA SER A 213 -32.16 4.21 10.20
C SER A 213 -33.27 5.22 10.10
N THR A 214 -33.57 5.67 8.89
CA THR A 214 -34.91 6.11 8.52
C THR A 214 -35.12 5.89 7.02
N SER A 215 -35.28 4.63 6.62
CA SER A 215 -36.10 4.32 5.45
C SER A 215 -37.29 3.52 5.96
N LYS A 216 -38.44 4.21 6.01
CA LYS A 216 -39.76 3.60 6.21
C LYS A 216 -40.00 2.61 5.08
N PHE A 217 -39.88 1.33 5.37
CA PHE A 217 -40.46 0.28 4.55
C PHE A 217 -41.96 0.31 4.77
N THR A 218 -42.69 0.83 3.81
CA THR A 218 -44.15 0.63 3.68
C THR A 218 -44.37 -0.83 3.35
N GLN A 219 -45.02 -1.50 4.25
CA GLN A 219 -45.48 -2.89 4.15
C GLN A 219 -46.73 -2.89 3.27
N GLU A 220 -46.60 -3.27 2.01
CA GLU A 220 -47.76 -3.58 1.18
C GLU A 220 -48.24 -5.00 1.50
N HIS A 221 -49.43 -5.08 2.08
CA HIS A 221 -50.18 -6.30 2.25
C HIS A 221 -50.69 -6.77 0.90
N ALA A 222 -50.07 -7.79 0.33
CA ALA A 222 -50.67 -8.56 -0.76
C ALA A 222 -51.48 -9.72 -0.22
N SER A 223 -52.77 -9.66 -0.51
CA SER A 223 -53.79 -10.66 -0.12
C SER A 223 -53.52 -12.01 -0.79
N VAL A 224 -53.53 -13.05 0.03
CA VAL A 224 -53.37 -14.45 -0.37
C VAL A 224 -54.67 -14.97 -1.01
N SER A 225 -54.59 -15.25 -2.30
CA SER A 225 -55.58 -16.08 -3.01
C SER A 225 -55.17 -17.54 -2.97
N ARG A 226 -56.00 -18.38 -2.37
CA ARG A 226 -55.86 -19.85 -2.33
C ARG A 226 -56.18 -20.45 -3.67
N ARG A 227 -55.29 -21.25 -4.28
CA ARG A 227 -55.65 -22.27 -5.28
C ARG A 227 -54.85 -23.58 -5.10
N PRO A 228 -55.37 -24.72 -5.59
CA PRO A 228 -55.15 -26.00 -4.94
C PRO A 228 -54.04 -26.87 -5.54
N ARG A 229 -53.70 -27.89 -4.73
CA ARG A 229 -52.84 -29.06 -4.97
C ARG A 229 -52.61 -29.45 -6.41
N ALA A 230 -51.32 -29.56 -6.83
CA ALA A 230 -50.86 -30.58 -7.75
C ALA A 230 -49.39 -30.93 -7.46
N ALA A 231 -49.15 -32.23 -7.40
CA ALA A 231 -47.92 -32.98 -7.65
C ALA A 231 -46.68 -32.67 -6.77
N SER A 232 -46.32 -33.68 -6.01
CA SER A 232 -45.06 -33.85 -5.31
C SER A 232 -43.85 -33.69 -6.22
N VAL A 233 -43.16 -32.58 -6.06
CA VAL A 233 -41.75 -32.44 -6.48
C VAL A 233 -40.90 -32.97 -5.34
N PRO A 234 -39.89 -33.81 -5.55
CA PRO A 234 -39.04 -34.29 -4.48
C PRO A 234 -38.34 -33.10 -3.84
N SER A 235 -38.68 -32.84 -2.61
CA SER A 235 -38.02 -31.87 -1.74
C SER A 235 -36.54 -32.26 -1.66
N SER A 236 -35.69 -31.56 -2.43
CA SER A 236 -34.27 -31.53 -2.09
C SER A 236 -34.20 -30.88 -0.71
N LYS A 237 -34.05 -31.71 0.32
CA LYS A 237 -33.67 -31.24 1.65
C LYS A 237 -32.39 -30.44 1.46
N SER A 238 -32.47 -29.12 1.45
CA SER A 238 -31.30 -28.27 1.51
C SER A 238 -30.56 -28.65 2.77
N GLN A 239 -29.44 -29.37 2.64
CA GLN A 239 -28.61 -29.72 3.77
C GLN A 239 -28.19 -28.40 4.40
N VAL A 240 -28.69 -28.19 5.63
CA VAL A 240 -28.30 -27.04 6.45
C VAL A 240 -26.80 -27.23 6.74
N THR A 241 -25.96 -26.48 6.01
CA THR A 241 -24.50 -26.54 6.18
C THR A 241 -24.11 -25.69 7.39
N ALA A 242 -23.22 -26.23 8.24
CA ALA A 242 -22.66 -25.48 9.36
C ALA A 242 -21.88 -24.23 8.88
N CYS A 243 -21.74 -23.25 9.77
CA CYS A 243 -20.97 -22.05 9.51
C CYS A 243 -19.55 -22.38 9.04
N HIS A 244 -19.17 -21.92 7.86
CA HIS A 244 -17.84 -22.12 7.31
C HIS A 244 -17.50 -21.03 6.29
N ARG A 245 -16.20 -20.93 5.97
CA ARG A 245 -15.65 -20.00 5.00
C ARG A 245 -15.93 -20.46 3.57
N ARG A 246 -16.32 -19.50 2.71
CA ARG A 246 -16.56 -19.68 1.28
C ARG A 246 -15.74 -18.70 0.47
N GLU A 247 -15.49 -19.03 -0.78
CA GLU A 247 -14.75 -18.18 -1.72
C GLU A 247 -15.55 -16.95 -2.13
N LEU A 248 -14.85 -15.81 -2.17
CA LEU A 248 -15.32 -14.54 -2.69
C LEU A 248 -14.14 -13.86 -3.39
N TYR A 249 -13.95 -14.17 -4.66
CA TYR A 249 -12.86 -13.57 -5.42
C TYR A 249 -13.25 -12.19 -5.93
N VAL A 250 -12.42 -11.19 -5.64
CA VAL A 250 -12.55 -9.82 -6.13
C VAL A 250 -11.53 -9.64 -7.25
N ASP A 251 -12.02 -9.59 -8.50
CA ASP A 251 -11.20 -9.36 -9.70
C ASP A 251 -11.15 -7.86 -9.99
N PHE A 252 -9.97 -7.24 -9.87
CA PHE A 252 -9.79 -5.82 -10.14
C PHE A 252 -10.00 -5.46 -11.61
N ARG A 253 -9.83 -6.41 -12.53
CA ARG A 253 -10.16 -6.23 -13.95
C ARG A 253 -11.66 -6.09 -14.16
N ALA A 254 -12.46 -6.92 -13.48
CA ALA A 254 -13.91 -6.90 -13.62
C ALA A 254 -14.53 -5.57 -13.15
N ILE A 255 -13.86 -4.84 -12.27
CA ILE A 255 -14.30 -3.53 -11.77
C ILE A 255 -13.60 -2.34 -12.45
N GLY A 256 -12.77 -2.60 -13.48
CA GLY A 256 -12.10 -1.56 -14.28
C GLY A 256 -10.87 -0.93 -13.62
N TRP A 257 -10.22 -1.63 -12.69
CA TRP A 257 -9.05 -1.11 -11.96
C TRP A 257 -7.69 -1.66 -12.45
N SER A 258 -7.70 -2.50 -13.48
CA SER A 258 -6.47 -3.14 -13.99
C SER A 258 -5.49 -2.18 -14.69
N GLY A 259 -5.92 -0.95 -15.02
CA GLY A 259 -5.06 0.03 -15.69
C GLY A 259 -4.06 0.72 -14.77
N TRP A 260 -4.26 0.67 -13.47
CA TRP A 260 -3.41 1.33 -12.48
C TRP A 260 -2.98 0.44 -11.30
N ILE A 261 -3.69 -0.67 -11.01
CA ILE A 261 -3.22 -1.65 -10.02
C ILE A 261 -2.12 -2.53 -10.64
N ILE A 262 -0.96 -2.56 -9.99
CA ILE A 262 0.20 -3.35 -10.42
C ILE A 262 0.07 -4.78 -9.88
N TYR A 263 -0.14 -4.93 -8.57
CA TYR A 263 -0.28 -6.22 -7.87
C TYR A 263 -1.18 -6.09 -6.64
N PRO A 264 -1.96 -7.16 -6.33
CA PRO A 264 -2.29 -8.30 -7.18
C PRO A 264 -3.35 -7.94 -8.23
N ASN A 265 -3.61 -8.82 -9.22
CA ASN A 265 -4.71 -8.62 -10.19
C ASN A 265 -6.10 -8.79 -9.58
N GLY A 266 -6.17 -9.39 -8.42
CA GLY A 266 -7.38 -9.65 -7.63
C GLY A 266 -7.01 -10.46 -6.40
N TYR A 267 -7.95 -10.64 -5.48
CA TYR A 267 -7.72 -11.41 -4.26
C TYR A 267 -8.99 -12.13 -3.81
N ASN A 268 -8.82 -13.18 -3.01
CA ASN A 268 -9.94 -13.86 -2.41
C ASN A 268 -10.23 -13.26 -1.03
N ALA A 269 -11.29 -12.46 -0.94
CA ALA A 269 -11.74 -11.85 0.32
C ALA A 269 -12.36 -12.89 1.25
N PHE A 270 -12.90 -13.98 0.69
CA PHE A 270 -13.75 -14.96 1.35
C PHE A 270 -14.95 -14.34 2.04
N TYR A 271 -15.89 -15.17 2.47
CA TYR A 271 -17.03 -14.78 3.32
C TYR A 271 -17.51 -15.95 4.14
N CYS A 272 -18.19 -15.66 5.21
CA CYS A 272 -18.73 -16.67 6.12
C CYS A 272 -20.23 -16.90 5.85
N ARG A 273 -20.61 -18.18 5.72
CA ARG A 273 -22.01 -18.58 5.52
C ARG A 273 -22.27 -19.94 6.13
N GLY A 274 -23.45 -20.09 6.67
CA GLY A 274 -23.95 -21.32 7.25
C GLY A 274 -24.72 -21.08 8.54
N SER A 275 -25.17 -22.15 9.17
CA SER A 275 -25.97 -22.10 10.36
C SER A 275 -25.16 -22.29 11.62
N CYS A 276 -25.53 -21.57 12.67
CA CYS A 276 -24.99 -21.65 14.02
C CYS A 276 -26.02 -22.31 14.94
N LEU A 277 -26.31 -23.60 14.68
CA LEU A 277 -27.31 -24.36 15.44
C LEU A 277 -26.68 -25.03 16.67
N PHE A 278 -27.44 -25.09 17.75
CA PHE A 278 -27.06 -25.82 18.96
C PHE A 278 -27.04 -27.35 18.70
N PRO A 279 -26.05 -28.09 19.24
CA PRO A 279 -24.92 -27.60 20.02
C PRO A 279 -23.84 -27.00 19.12
N LEU A 280 -23.25 -25.85 19.54
CA LEU A 280 -22.14 -25.22 18.85
C LEU A 280 -20.85 -26.02 19.11
N GLY A 281 -20.37 -26.72 18.10
CA GLY A 281 -19.12 -27.49 18.19
C GLY A 281 -17.87 -26.60 18.27
N GLU A 282 -16.74 -27.15 18.71
CA GLU A 282 -15.44 -26.44 18.83
C GLU A 282 -14.98 -25.84 17.51
N SER A 283 -15.28 -26.47 16.38
CA SER A 283 -14.95 -25.97 15.04
C SER A 283 -15.66 -24.67 14.65
N LEU A 284 -16.71 -24.26 15.38
CA LEU A 284 -17.48 -23.06 15.11
C LEU A 284 -16.94 -21.82 15.85
N ASN A 285 -15.85 -21.94 16.60
CA ASN A 285 -15.20 -20.84 17.34
C ASN A 285 -16.21 -19.92 18.03
N ALA A 286 -17.23 -20.52 18.66
CA ALA A 286 -18.30 -19.77 19.27
C ALA A 286 -17.85 -19.05 20.53
N THR A 287 -18.29 -17.80 20.68
CA THR A 287 -18.12 -17.10 21.96
C THR A 287 -19.01 -17.71 23.03
N ASN A 288 -18.68 -17.47 24.31
CA ASN A 288 -19.55 -17.86 25.43
C ASN A 288 -20.95 -17.23 25.29
N HIS A 289 -21.03 -15.97 24.84
CA HIS A 289 -22.27 -15.28 24.55
C HIS A 289 -23.10 -16.01 23.48
N ALA A 290 -22.49 -16.35 22.35
CA ALA A 290 -23.15 -17.08 21.26
C ALA A 290 -23.67 -18.47 21.76
N THR A 291 -22.91 -19.14 22.62
CA THR A 291 -23.33 -20.41 23.24
C THR A 291 -24.59 -20.23 24.09
N VAL A 292 -24.61 -19.21 24.95
CA VAL A 292 -25.78 -18.88 25.77
C VAL A 292 -26.98 -18.51 24.89
N GLN A 293 -26.78 -17.65 23.88
CA GLN A 293 -27.80 -17.25 22.92
C GLN A 293 -28.42 -18.48 22.20
N SER A 294 -27.56 -19.39 21.75
CA SER A 294 -27.95 -20.62 21.06
C SER A 294 -28.82 -21.53 21.98
N ILE A 295 -28.45 -21.63 23.27
CA ILE A 295 -29.24 -22.38 24.28
C ILE A 295 -30.62 -21.74 24.49
N VAL A 296 -30.68 -20.41 24.72
CA VAL A 296 -31.91 -19.65 24.90
C VAL A 296 -32.84 -19.83 23.71
N HIS A 297 -32.32 -19.76 22.50
CA HIS A 297 -33.06 -19.98 21.25
C HIS A 297 -33.62 -21.41 21.17
N THR A 298 -32.77 -22.41 21.42
CA THR A 298 -33.14 -23.82 21.31
C THR A 298 -34.22 -24.22 22.33
N LEU A 299 -34.09 -23.72 23.54
CA LEU A 299 -35.07 -23.95 24.62
C LEU A 299 -36.32 -23.06 24.50
N LYS A 300 -36.38 -22.17 23.49
CA LYS A 300 -37.51 -21.24 23.28
C LYS A 300 -37.83 -20.35 24.49
N LEU A 301 -36.81 -20.01 25.28
CA LEU A 301 -36.97 -19.18 26.48
C LEU A 301 -37.32 -17.72 26.14
N SER A 302 -37.01 -17.27 24.92
CA SER A 302 -37.39 -15.96 24.41
C SER A 302 -37.66 -16.06 22.91
N GLN A 303 -38.79 -15.55 22.44
CA GLN A 303 -39.15 -15.51 21.03
C GLN A 303 -38.35 -14.44 20.25
N ALA A 304 -37.78 -13.47 20.93
CA ALA A 304 -37.02 -12.38 20.33
C ALA A 304 -35.54 -12.77 20.03
N VAL A 305 -35.07 -13.90 20.60
CA VAL A 305 -33.67 -14.31 20.46
C VAL A 305 -33.51 -15.27 19.27
N SER A 306 -32.75 -14.84 18.26
CA SER A 306 -32.38 -15.65 17.10
C SER A 306 -31.15 -16.52 17.38
N THR A 307 -30.82 -17.44 16.46
CA THR A 307 -29.53 -18.14 16.48
C THR A 307 -28.38 -17.14 16.30
N PRO A 308 -27.17 -17.44 16.81
CA PRO A 308 -25.97 -16.66 16.52
C PRO A 308 -25.69 -16.53 15.02
N CYS A 309 -24.94 -15.51 14.64
CA CYS A 309 -24.58 -15.24 13.25
C CYS A 309 -23.25 -15.90 12.87
N CYS A 310 -23.18 -16.41 11.63
CA CYS A 310 -21.94 -16.89 11.05
C CYS A 310 -21.15 -15.70 10.47
N VAL A 311 -20.05 -15.32 11.11
CA VAL A 311 -19.26 -14.11 10.79
C VAL A 311 -17.77 -14.41 10.71
N PRO A 312 -16.97 -13.56 10.07
CA PRO A 312 -15.51 -13.64 10.14
C PRO A 312 -15.03 -13.46 11.58
N ASP A 313 -14.30 -14.46 12.09
CA ASP A 313 -13.70 -14.46 13.43
C ASP A 313 -12.25 -14.03 13.39
N GLU A 314 -11.57 -14.28 12.27
CA GLU A 314 -10.21 -13.85 12.02
C GLU A 314 -10.08 -13.24 10.62
N LEU A 315 -9.48 -12.05 10.56
CA LEU A 315 -9.25 -11.27 9.33
C LEU A 315 -7.77 -10.99 9.13
N LYS A 316 -7.31 -11.01 7.87
CA LYS A 316 -5.97 -10.60 7.48
C LYS A 316 -5.97 -9.36 6.64
N SER A 317 -4.83 -8.68 6.63
CA SER A 317 -4.60 -7.48 5.82
C SER A 317 -4.23 -7.85 4.38
N LEU A 318 -4.59 -6.96 3.46
CA LEU A 318 -4.26 -7.01 2.04
C LEU A 318 -3.27 -5.88 1.72
N ASN A 319 -2.24 -6.18 0.95
CA ASN A 319 -1.34 -5.18 0.37
C ASN A 319 -1.66 -4.98 -1.10
N LEU A 320 -1.77 -3.73 -1.53
CA LEU A 320 -1.86 -3.37 -2.94
C LEU A 320 -0.65 -2.54 -3.34
N LEU A 321 -0.09 -2.86 -4.50
CA LEU A 321 0.90 -2.06 -5.20
C LEU A 321 0.23 -1.43 -6.41
N TYR A 322 0.21 -0.10 -6.50
CA TYR A 322 -0.54 0.62 -7.53
C TYR A 322 0.07 1.97 -7.88
N PHE A 323 -0.36 2.55 -8.99
CA PHE A 323 -0.06 3.95 -9.35
C PHE A 323 -1.11 4.89 -8.77
N ASP A 324 -0.67 6.01 -8.17
CA ASP A 324 -1.55 7.10 -7.76
C ASP A 324 -1.96 8.00 -8.95
N ASP A 325 -2.74 9.05 -8.68
CA ASP A 325 -3.23 10.04 -9.67
C ASP A 325 -2.10 10.82 -10.36
N LYS A 326 -0.90 10.86 -9.76
CA LYS A 326 0.32 11.50 -10.28
C LYS A 326 1.35 10.50 -10.82
N GLU A 327 0.91 9.25 -11.03
CA GLU A 327 1.74 8.16 -11.53
C GLU A 327 2.92 7.79 -10.61
N ASN A 328 2.88 8.11 -9.33
CA ASN A 328 3.82 7.56 -8.36
C ASN A 328 3.38 6.15 -7.95
N VAL A 329 4.34 5.33 -7.53
CA VAL A 329 4.04 3.97 -7.10
C VAL A 329 3.83 3.93 -5.59
N VAL A 330 2.70 3.38 -5.19
CA VAL A 330 2.25 3.27 -3.79
C VAL A 330 2.09 1.81 -3.42
N LEU A 331 2.64 1.42 -2.28
CA LEU A 331 2.35 0.17 -1.60
C LEU A 331 1.57 0.48 -0.33
N LYS A 332 0.32 0.03 -0.24
CA LYS A 332 -0.57 0.32 0.89
C LYS A 332 -1.15 -0.96 1.48
N THR A 333 -1.16 -1.01 2.81
CA THR A 333 -1.75 -2.12 3.58
C THR A 333 -3.16 -1.77 4.04
N TYR A 334 -4.12 -2.58 3.64
CA TYR A 334 -5.52 -2.47 4.04
C TYR A 334 -5.84 -3.53 5.07
N LYS A 335 -6.32 -3.12 6.24
CA LYS A 335 -6.64 -4.02 7.34
C LYS A 335 -8.01 -4.69 7.16
N ASP A 336 -8.16 -5.90 7.71
CA ASP A 336 -9.43 -6.61 7.81
C ASP A 336 -10.11 -6.89 6.44
N MET A 337 -9.31 -7.22 5.42
CA MET A 337 -9.78 -7.41 4.04
C MET A 337 -10.03 -8.86 3.65
N VAL A 338 -9.49 -9.84 4.39
CA VAL A 338 -9.50 -11.25 4.02
C VAL A 338 -9.96 -12.09 5.20
N ALA A 339 -11.11 -12.73 5.08
CA ALA A 339 -11.60 -13.66 6.10
C ALA A 339 -10.79 -14.98 6.08
N THR A 340 -10.08 -15.27 7.15
CA THR A 340 -9.27 -16.49 7.26
C THR A 340 -10.02 -17.60 8.02
N ARG A 341 -10.87 -17.21 8.96
CA ARG A 341 -11.66 -18.10 9.78
C ARG A 341 -13.06 -17.55 10.03
N CYS A 342 -14.04 -18.43 10.14
CA CYS A 342 -15.41 -18.08 10.49
C CYS A 342 -15.77 -18.64 11.88
N GLY A 343 -16.65 -17.93 12.57
CA GLY A 343 -17.17 -18.31 13.86
C GLY A 343 -18.63 -17.94 14.04
N CYS A 344 -19.24 -18.46 15.08
CA CYS A 344 -20.61 -18.16 15.50
C CYS A 344 -20.60 -17.13 16.63
N HIS A 345 -21.10 -15.92 16.35
CA HIS A 345 -21.06 -14.79 17.26
C HIS A 345 -22.40 -14.10 17.38
#